data_300c7e786682cd6e88796f4add47fcf8
#
_entry.id   300c7e786682cd6e88796f4add47fcf8
#
_cell.length_a   1.000
_cell.length_b   1.000
_cell.length_c   1.000
_cell.angle_alpha   90.00
_cell.angle_beta   90.00
_cell.angle_gamma   90.00
#
_symmetry.space_group_name_H-M   'P 1'
#
loop_
_entity.id
_entity.type
_entity.pdbx_description
1 polymer ?
#
loop_
_entity_poly.entity_id
_entity_poly.type
_entity_poly.pdbx_seq_one_letter_code
_entity_poly.pdbx_strand_id
1 'polypeptide(L)'
;MDEFSIIGVSRGNEYSPNHVDNDAAIFNKVADELRLLGCKVELYAEKEFVACGIKADVIFDMARDRATIARLKSLEDEGALVVNSAYGIDNCVRRPMTELLIKHGVPHPRSFIISTEQQFEEDCYPCWIKRGDSHAMVKEDVCYVTGKEEAERVLADFRSRHIPIAVINEHLQGDLIKFYGVQ
;
A
#
# COMPACT_ATOMS: atom_id res chain seq x y z
N MET A 1 19.51 13.92 -30.09
CA MET A 1 18.27 13.65 -29.35
C MET A 1 18.70 13.51 -27.92
N ASP A 2 18.18 14.36 -27.05
CA ASP A 2 18.46 14.22 -25.63
C ASP A 2 17.92 12.88 -25.17
N GLU A 3 18.77 12.09 -24.52
CA GLU A 3 18.45 10.76 -24.06
C GLU A 3 17.43 10.89 -22.91
N PHE A 4 16.23 10.37 -23.10
CA PHE A 4 15.16 10.47 -22.10
C PHE A 4 15.51 9.62 -20.88
N SER A 5 15.72 10.28 -19.75
CA SER A 5 16.17 9.63 -18.51
C SER A 5 14.98 9.35 -17.58
N ILE A 6 14.90 8.11 -17.11
CA ILE A 6 13.88 7.63 -16.20
C ILE A 6 14.54 7.06 -14.95
N ILE A 7 13.97 7.37 -13.79
CA ILE A 7 14.39 6.78 -12.52
C ILE A 7 13.42 5.69 -12.10
N GLY A 8 13.96 4.56 -11.66
CA GLY A 8 13.18 3.50 -11.00
C GLY A 8 13.48 3.46 -9.51
N VAL A 9 12.44 3.37 -8.67
CA VAL A 9 12.56 3.24 -7.21
C VAL A 9 11.96 1.92 -6.76
N SER A 10 12.80 0.98 -6.34
CA SER A 10 12.37 -0.35 -5.92
C SER A 10 11.83 -0.35 -4.50
N ARG A 11 10.91 -1.27 -4.20
CA ARG A 11 10.36 -1.50 -2.85
C ARG A 11 11.43 -2.07 -1.89
N GLY A 12 11.43 -1.58 -0.65
CA GLY A 12 12.21 -2.20 0.42
C GLY A 12 11.68 -3.60 0.77
N ASN A 13 12.58 -4.55 1.00
CA ASN A 13 12.23 -5.96 1.27
C ASN A 13 11.33 -6.11 2.50
N GLU A 14 11.46 -5.23 3.48
CA GLU A 14 10.65 -5.18 4.71
C GLU A 14 9.16 -4.96 4.45
N TYR A 15 8.79 -4.36 3.30
CA TYR A 15 7.39 -4.06 2.94
C TYR A 15 6.70 -5.18 2.17
N SER A 16 7.43 -6.20 1.74
CA SER A 16 6.89 -7.34 1.00
C SER A 16 7.74 -8.61 1.20
N PRO A 17 7.96 -9.04 2.44
CA PRO A 17 8.95 -10.10 2.75
C PRO A 17 8.64 -11.45 2.08
N ASN A 18 7.37 -11.71 1.76
CA ASN A 18 6.95 -12.96 1.10
C ASN A 18 6.97 -12.89 -0.43
N HIS A 19 7.31 -11.74 -1.02
CA HIS A 19 7.23 -11.51 -2.48
C HIS A 19 8.45 -10.77 -3.03
N VAL A 20 9.57 -10.76 -2.34
CA VAL A 20 10.81 -10.03 -2.73
C VAL A 20 11.24 -10.36 -4.15
N ASP A 21 11.31 -11.65 -4.50
CA ASP A 21 11.72 -12.08 -5.83
C ASP A 21 10.71 -11.68 -6.92
N ASN A 22 9.41 -11.77 -6.62
CA ASN A 22 8.36 -11.35 -7.56
C ASN A 22 8.38 -9.84 -7.78
N ASP A 23 8.53 -9.07 -6.72
CA ASP A 23 8.63 -7.60 -6.79
C ASP A 23 9.87 -7.19 -7.60
N ALA A 24 11.01 -7.81 -7.36
CA ALA A 24 12.23 -7.58 -8.12
C ALA A 24 12.08 -7.97 -9.61
N ALA A 25 11.43 -9.09 -9.89
CA ALA A 25 11.20 -9.53 -11.27
C ALA A 25 10.32 -8.55 -12.05
N ILE A 26 9.22 -8.07 -11.43
CA ILE A 26 8.34 -7.06 -12.05
C ILE A 26 9.09 -5.76 -12.28
N PHE A 27 9.78 -5.26 -11.26
CA PHE A 27 10.52 -4.00 -11.32
C PHE A 27 11.61 -4.00 -12.39
N ASN A 28 12.43 -5.05 -12.43
CA ASN A 28 13.49 -5.20 -13.41
C ASN A 28 12.93 -5.36 -14.83
N LYS A 29 11.80 -6.09 -14.98
CA LYS A 29 11.16 -6.25 -16.30
C LYS A 29 10.69 -4.91 -16.86
N VAL A 30 10.09 -4.05 -16.03
CA VAL A 30 9.72 -2.69 -16.43
C VAL A 30 10.96 -1.90 -16.89
N ALA A 31 12.04 -1.94 -16.10
CA ALA A 31 13.29 -1.26 -16.46
C ALA A 31 13.87 -1.74 -17.79
N ASP A 32 13.84 -3.05 -18.02
CA ASP A 32 14.37 -3.64 -19.27
C ASP A 32 13.52 -3.26 -20.47
N GLU A 33 12.19 -3.24 -20.36
CA GLU A 33 11.32 -2.79 -21.45
C GLU A 33 11.55 -1.30 -21.77
N LEU A 34 11.70 -0.45 -20.76
CA LEU A 34 12.02 0.96 -20.97
C LEU A 34 13.37 1.15 -21.67
N ARG A 35 14.39 0.35 -21.31
CA ARG A 35 15.69 0.36 -21.98
C ARG A 35 15.59 -0.09 -23.45
N LEU A 36 14.78 -1.11 -23.73
CA LEU A 36 14.50 -1.55 -25.10
C LEU A 36 13.82 -0.47 -25.95
N LEU A 37 13.04 0.41 -25.32
CA LEU A 37 12.43 1.57 -25.96
C LEU A 37 13.42 2.76 -26.13
N GLY A 38 14.69 2.60 -25.73
CA GLY A 38 15.73 3.61 -25.91
C GLY A 38 15.82 4.62 -24.75
N CYS A 39 15.20 4.36 -23.61
CA CYS A 39 15.31 5.21 -22.43
C CYS A 39 16.60 4.89 -21.64
N LYS A 40 17.23 5.91 -21.08
CA LYS A 40 18.23 5.72 -20.03
C LYS A 40 17.51 5.46 -18.71
N VAL A 41 17.75 4.31 -18.07
CA VAL A 41 17.08 3.92 -16.83
C VAL A 41 18.09 3.70 -15.73
N GLU A 42 17.96 4.48 -14.66
CA GLU A 42 18.74 4.32 -13.43
C GLU A 42 17.84 3.81 -12.32
N LEU A 43 18.32 2.85 -11.52
CA LEU A 43 17.54 2.17 -10.49
C LEU A 43 18.12 2.46 -9.11
N TYR A 44 17.22 2.73 -8.15
CA TYR A 44 17.57 3.03 -6.77
C TYR A 44 16.70 2.22 -5.81
N ALA A 45 17.29 1.81 -4.69
CA ALA A 45 16.52 1.38 -3.54
C ALA A 45 15.90 2.60 -2.84
N GLU A 46 14.76 2.43 -2.14
CA GLU A 46 14.05 3.52 -1.45
C GLU A 46 14.98 4.40 -0.60
N LYS A 47 15.80 3.78 0.25
CA LYS A 47 16.72 4.52 1.15
C LYS A 47 17.79 5.30 0.39
N GLU A 48 18.31 4.73 -0.69
CA GLU A 48 19.31 5.37 -1.54
C GLU A 48 18.71 6.56 -2.30
N PHE A 49 17.53 6.39 -2.86
CA PHE A 49 16.80 7.45 -3.56
C PHE A 49 16.61 8.69 -2.67
N VAL A 50 16.18 8.49 -1.41
CA VAL A 50 16.02 9.59 -0.46
C VAL A 50 17.37 10.20 -0.07
N ALA A 51 18.37 9.37 0.26
CA ALA A 51 19.68 9.82 0.71
C ALA A 51 20.44 10.64 -0.35
N CYS A 52 20.33 10.26 -1.62
CA CYS A 52 21.01 10.93 -2.73
C CYS A 52 20.30 12.20 -3.22
N GLY A 53 19.08 12.48 -2.72
CA GLY A 53 18.31 13.67 -3.11
C GLY A 53 18.00 13.72 -4.62
N ILE A 54 17.79 12.56 -5.24
CA ILE A 54 17.59 12.41 -6.68
C ILE A 54 16.44 13.31 -7.16
N LYS A 55 16.66 13.99 -8.29
CA LYS A 55 15.63 14.71 -9.06
C LYS A 55 15.49 14.07 -10.43
N ALA A 56 14.27 13.92 -10.87
CA ALA A 56 13.95 13.41 -12.20
C ALA A 56 12.56 13.89 -12.63
N ASP A 57 12.39 14.03 -13.95
CA ASP A 57 11.11 14.43 -14.53
C ASP A 57 10.17 13.23 -14.68
N VAL A 58 10.71 12.01 -14.76
CA VAL A 58 9.93 10.76 -14.87
C VAL A 58 10.48 9.70 -13.94
N ILE A 59 9.59 9.16 -13.14
CA ILE A 59 9.90 8.12 -12.14
C ILE A 59 8.86 7.02 -12.24
N PHE A 60 9.30 5.75 -12.24
CA PHE A 60 8.43 4.62 -11.94
C PHE A 60 8.83 4.02 -10.61
N ASP A 61 7.87 3.61 -9.82
CA ASP A 61 8.18 3.15 -8.47
C ASP A 61 7.28 2.01 -7.97
N MET A 62 7.80 1.31 -6.98
CA MET A 62 7.08 0.34 -6.16
C MET A 62 7.18 0.70 -4.67
N ALA A 63 7.46 1.95 -4.34
CA ALA A 63 7.77 2.43 -3.01
C ALA A 63 6.67 2.18 -1.98
N ARG A 64 7.07 2.03 -0.71
CA ARG A 64 6.21 1.91 0.46
C ARG A 64 6.73 2.67 1.68
N ASP A 65 8.02 2.99 1.70
CA ASP A 65 8.63 3.75 2.79
C ASP A 65 8.06 5.17 2.86
N ARG A 66 7.74 5.62 4.08
CA ARG A 66 7.10 6.93 4.29
C ARG A 66 7.95 8.11 3.82
N ALA A 67 9.27 8.05 4.04
CA ALA A 67 10.17 9.12 3.61
C ALA A 67 10.26 9.15 2.08
N THR A 68 10.30 7.98 1.44
CA THR A 68 10.29 7.84 -0.01
C THR A 68 8.99 8.35 -0.61
N ILE A 69 7.83 7.98 -0.07
CA ILE A 69 6.52 8.48 -0.52
C ILE A 69 6.44 10.01 -0.36
N ALA A 70 6.90 10.56 0.76
CA ALA A 70 6.93 12.01 0.95
C ALA A 70 7.82 12.72 -0.09
N ARG A 71 8.99 12.13 -0.41
CA ARG A 71 9.87 12.66 -1.45
C ARG A 71 9.25 12.59 -2.85
N LEU A 72 8.61 11.46 -3.19
CA LEU A 72 7.92 11.29 -4.47
C LEU A 72 6.77 12.29 -4.62
N LYS A 73 5.96 12.52 -3.57
CA LYS A 73 4.93 13.57 -3.57
C LYS A 73 5.51 14.96 -3.85
N SER A 74 6.63 15.31 -3.21
CA SER A 74 7.31 16.59 -3.47
C SER A 74 7.72 16.72 -4.94
N LEU A 75 8.19 15.66 -5.57
CA LEU A 75 8.56 15.66 -6.98
C LEU A 75 7.32 15.75 -7.90
N GLU A 76 6.22 15.07 -7.57
CA GLU A 76 4.94 15.22 -8.27
C GLU A 76 4.45 16.69 -8.19
N ASP A 77 4.52 17.31 -7.00
CA ASP A 77 4.15 18.73 -6.80
C ASP A 77 5.07 19.69 -7.58
N GLU A 78 6.32 19.31 -7.80
CA GLU A 78 7.29 20.02 -8.63
C GLU A 78 7.07 19.79 -10.15
N GLY A 79 6.15 18.87 -10.53
CA GLY A 79 5.76 18.57 -11.90
C GLY A 79 6.35 17.30 -12.50
N ALA A 80 7.03 16.46 -11.72
CA ALA A 80 7.51 15.17 -12.19
C ALA A 80 6.34 14.18 -12.45
N LEU A 81 6.47 13.37 -13.49
CA LEU A 81 5.58 12.23 -13.72
C LEU A 81 6.04 11.05 -12.86
N VAL A 82 5.25 10.71 -11.86
CA VAL A 82 5.49 9.54 -10.98
C VAL A 82 4.47 8.45 -11.24
N VAL A 83 4.93 7.25 -11.60
CA VAL A 83 4.11 6.07 -11.89
C VAL A 83 4.56 4.89 -11.01
N ASN A 84 3.76 4.47 -10.05
CA ASN A 84 2.43 4.95 -9.68
C ASN A 84 2.52 6.26 -8.88
N SER A 85 1.49 7.12 -8.99
CA SER A 85 1.44 8.35 -8.21
C SER A 85 1.63 8.08 -6.71
N ALA A 86 2.50 8.85 -6.05
CA ALA A 86 2.78 8.72 -4.62
C ALA A 86 1.54 9.03 -3.77
N TYR A 87 0.66 9.92 -4.23
CA TYR A 87 -0.65 10.15 -3.62
C TYR A 87 -1.56 8.92 -3.76
N GLY A 88 -1.54 8.27 -4.93
CA GLY A 88 -2.26 7.02 -5.16
C GLY A 88 -1.78 5.89 -4.25
N ILE A 89 -0.47 5.75 -4.07
CA ILE A 89 0.13 4.76 -3.18
C ILE A 89 -0.30 4.99 -1.72
N ASP A 90 -0.28 6.24 -1.26
CA ASP A 90 -0.69 6.59 0.10
C ASP A 90 -2.18 6.31 0.33
N ASN A 91 -3.01 6.61 -0.67
CA ASN A 91 -4.43 6.28 -0.66
C ASN A 91 -4.73 4.77 -0.65
N CYS A 92 -3.79 3.92 -1.06
CA CYS A 92 -3.93 2.46 -0.98
C CYS A 92 -3.69 1.90 0.43
N VAL A 93 -3.23 2.69 1.39
CA VAL A 93 -3.20 2.29 2.80
C VAL A 93 -4.63 2.04 3.27
N ARG A 94 -4.84 1.02 4.10
CA ARG A 94 -6.19 0.48 4.35
C ARG A 94 -7.18 1.49 4.90
N ARG A 95 -6.78 2.31 5.87
CA ARG A 95 -7.64 3.36 6.42
C ARG A 95 -8.01 4.43 5.37
N PRO A 96 -7.06 5.13 4.72
CA PRO A 96 -7.38 6.12 3.68
C PRO A 96 -8.23 5.53 2.54
N MET A 97 -7.92 4.33 2.08
CA MET A 97 -8.71 3.65 1.06
C MET A 97 -10.16 3.44 1.51
N THR A 98 -10.38 2.95 2.74
CA THR A 98 -11.72 2.74 3.28
C THR A 98 -12.48 4.06 3.42
N GLU A 99 -11.82 5.12 3.90
CA GLU A 99 -12.39 6.47 3.99
C GLU A 99 -12.82 7.00 2.62
N LEU A 100 -11.99 6.80 1.58
CA LEU A 100 -12.30 7.19 0.20
C LEU A 100 -13.48 6.40 -0.38
N LEU A 101 -13.54 5.09 -0.17
CA LEU A 101 -14.65 4.25 -0.63
C LEU A 101 -15.97 4.72 -0.01
N ILE A 102 -15.99 4.97 1.30
CA ILE A 102 -17.16 5.51 2.02
C ILE A 102 -17.55 6.88 1.47
N LYS A 103 -16.57 7.80 1.41
CA LYS A 103 -16.80 9.19 0.97
C LYS A 103 -17.41 9.28 -0.43
N HIS A 104 -16.97 8.42 -1.33
CA HIS A 104 -17.40 8.46 -2.74
C HIS A 104 -18.53 7.47 -3.07
N GLY A 105 -19.07 6.77 -2.07
CA GLY A 105 -20.17 5.82 -2.28
C GLY A 105 -19.80 4.64 -3.18
N VAL A 106 -18.51 4.27 -3.22
CA VAL A 106 -18.04 3.11 -3.99
C VAL A 106 -18.54 1.85 -3.29
N PRO A 107 -19.15 0.89 -4.03
CA PRO A 107 -19.57 -0.37 -3.42
C PRO A 107 -18.42 -1.09 -2.71
N HIS A 108 -18.60 -1.37 -1.43
CA HIS A 108 -17.65 -2.06 -0.58
C HIS A 108 -18.37 -2.78 0.56
N PRO A 109 -17.76 -3.77 1.22
CA PRO A 109 -18.34 -4.39 2.41
C PRO A 109 -18.62 -3.34 3.48
N ARG A 110 -19.69 -3.50 4.28
CA ARG A 110 -19.92 -2.63 5.45
C ARG A 110 -18.65 -2.57 6.27
N SER A 111 -18.15 -1.36 6.51
CA SER A 111 -16.80 -1.14 7.04
C SER A 111 -16.81 -0.14 8.19
N PHE A 112 -15.98 -0.42 9.20
CA PHE A 112 -15.78 0.44 10.36
C PHE A 112 -14.30 0.73 10.51
N ILE A 113 -13.97 1.97 10.87
CA ILE A 113 -12.61 2.42 11.20
C ILE A 113 -12.64 2.80 12.66
N ILE A 114 -11.87 2.09 13.47
CA ILE A 114 -11.84 2.31 14.92
C ILE A 114 -10.41 2.48 15.43
N SER A 115 -10.25 3.20 16.55
CA SER A 115 -9.06 3.07 17.36
C SER A 115 -9.02 1.68 18.01
N THR A 116 -7.84 1.06 18.05
CA THR A 116 -7.69 -0.23 18.75
C THR A 116 -7.91 -0.12 20.26
N GLU A 117 -7.90 1.09 20.82
CA GLU A 117 -8.24 1.35 22.21
C GLU A 117 -9.75 1.35 22.49
N GLN A 118 -10.57 1.44 21.44
CA GLN A 118 -12.04 1.42 21.55
C GLN A 118 -12.54 -0.02 21.60
N GLN A 119 -13.63 -0.24 22.32
CA GLN A 119 -14.39 -1.48 22.22
C GLN A 119 -15.18 -1.47 20.90
N PHE A 120 -15.22 -2.62 20.25
CA PHE A 120 -16.05 -2.81 19.06
C PHE A 120 -17.39 -3.39 19.47
N GLU A 121 -18.44 -2.58 19.41
CA GLU A 121 -19.78 -2.94 19.89
C GLU A 121 -20.79 -3.30 18.77
N GLU A 122 -20.37 -3.16 17.50
CA GLU A 122 -21.24 -3.45 16.36
C GLU A 122 -21.47 -4.95 16.18
N ASP A 123 -22.71 -5.32 15.89
CA ASP A 123 -23.11 -6.70 15.55
C ASP A 123 -22.96 -6.93 14.05
N CYS A 124 -21.75 -7.23 13.60
CA CYS A 124 -21.43 -7.52 12.20
C CYS A 124 -20.63 -8.82 12.03
N TYR A 125 -20.81 -9.76 12.94
CA TYR A 125 -20.12 -11.04 12.85
C TYR A 125 -20.80 -12.01 11.88
N PRO A 126 -20.03 -12.87 11.18
CA PRO A 126 -18.57 -12.87 11.15
C PRO A 126 -18.00 -11.66 10.38
N CYS A 127 -16.79 -11.25 10.76
CA CYS A 127 -16.13 -10.10 10.12
C CYS A 127 -14.61 -10.29 10.00
N TRP A 128 -13.99 -9.40 9.25
CA TRP A 128 -12.54 -9.32 9.11
C TRP A 128 -12.02 -8.10 9.85
N ILE A 129 -11.09 -8.30 10.79
CA ILE A 129 -10.37 -7.23 11.46
C ILE A 129 -8.98 -7.13 10.86
N LYS A 130 -8.61 -5.94 10.40
CA LYS A 130 -7.39 -5.70 9.65
C LYS A 130 -6.68 -4.49 10.23
N ARG A 131 -5.32 -4.53 10.29
CA ARG A 131 -4.57 -3.32 10.64
C ARG A 131 -4.89 -2.20 9.65
N GLY A 132 -5.10 -0.99 10.16
CA GLY A 132 -5.55 0.16 9.37
C GLY A 132 -4.45 1.14 8.96
N ASP A 133 -3.36 1.17 9.72
CA ASP A 133 -2.26 2.14 9.62
C ASP A 133 -1.24 1.84 8.52
N SER A 134 -1.24 0.61 8.00
CA SER A 134 -0.35 0.17 6.92
C SER A 134 -0.92 -1.04 6.16
N HIS A 135 -0.16 -1.53 5.18
CA HIS A 135 -0.43 -2.83 4.54
C HIS A 135 -0.16 -3.98 5.52
N ALA A 136 -0.76 -5.15 5.26
CA ALA A 136 -0.48 -6.35 6.03
C ALA A 136 1.00 -6.76 5.84
N MET A 137 1.72 -6.91 6.94
CA MET A 137 3.13 -7.33 6.97
C MET A 137 3.26 -8.79 7.43
N VAL A 138 2.34 -9.21 8.28
CA VAL A 138 2.23 -10.58 8.79
C VAL A 138 0.79 -11.05 8.67
N LYS A 139 0.59 -12.37 8.78
CA LYS A 139 -0.76 -12.98 8.64
C LYS A 139 -1.74 -12.48 9.71
N GLU A 140 -1.23 -12.17 10.90
CA GLU A 140 -2.00 -11.66 12.04
C GLU A 140 -2.55 -10.25 11.80
N ASP A 141 -2.07 -9.53 10.77
CA ASP A 141 -2.59 -8.22 10.39
C ASP A 141 -3.96 -8.28 9.68
N VAL A 142 -4.46 -9.50 9.40
CA VAL A 142 -5.77 -9.74 8.77
C VAL A 142 -6.40 -10.96 9.42
N CYS A 143 -7.35 -10.74 10.32
CA CYS A 143 -7.98 -11.78 11.11
C CYS A 143 -9.48 -11.93 10.77
N TYR A 144 -9.91 -13.15 10.52
CA TYR A 144 -11.32 -13.50 10.47
C TYR A 144 -11.78 -13.81 11.88
N VAL A 145 -12.91 -13.25 12.29
CA VAL A 145 -13.47 -13.42 13.62
C VAL A 145 -14.96 -13.72 13.54
N THR A 146 -15.42 -14.61 14.42
CA THR A 146 -16.80 -15.10 14.44
C THR A 146 -17.64 -14.53 15.58
N GLY A 147 -17.01 -13.81 16.51
CA GLY A 147 -17.69 -13.22 17.64
C GLY A 147 -16.86 -12.21 18.41
N LYS A 148 -17.51 -11.56 19.37
CA LYS A 148 -16.96 -10.44 20.15
C LYS A 148 -15.67 -10.81 20.88
N GLU A 149 -15.60 -11.96 21.52
CA GLU A 149 -14.41 -12.37 22.28
C GLU A 149 -13.17 -12.54 21.40
N GLU A 150 -13.34 -13.03 20.17
CA GLU A 150 -12.27 -13.14 19.20
C GLU A 150 -11.82 -11.76 18.73
N ALA A 151 -12.78 -10.86 18.46
CA ALA A 151 -12.51 -9.49 18.06
C ALA A 151 -11.70 -8.75 19.13
N GLU A 152 -12.08 -8.87 20.40
CA GLU A 152 -11.35 -8.25 21.53
C GLU A 152 -9.91 -8.77 21.65
N ARG A 153 -9.70 -10.08 21.42
CA ARG A 153 -8.33 -10.67 21.41
C ARG A 153 -7.48 -10.10 20.27
N VAL A 154 -8.05 -9.97 19.08
CA VAL A 154 -7.34 -9.37 17.93
C VAL A 154 -7.00 -7.90 18.18
N LEU A 155 -7.94 -7.12 18.71
CA LEU A 155 -7.68 -5.72 19.04
C LEU A 155 -6.64 -5.57 20.17
N ALA A 156 -6.63 -6.49 21.15
CA ALA A 156 -5.60 -6.53 22.19
C ALA A 156 -4.21 -6.86 21.62
N ASP A 157 -4.12 -7.79 20.66
CA ASP A 157 -2.88 -8.08 19.93
C ASP A 157 -2.40 -6.85 19.16
N PHE A 158 -3.29 -6.16 18.43
CA PHE A 158 -2.95 -4.93 17.72
C PHE A 158 -2.41 -3.86 18.66
N ARG A 159 -3.04 -3.65 19.83
CA ARG A 159 -2.51 -2.73 20.86
C ARG A 159 -1.12 -3.10 21.32
N SER A 160 -0.88 -4.38 21.62
CA SER A 160 0.42 -4.87 22.07
C SER A 160 1.53 -4.65 21.03
N ARG A 161 1.16 -4.61 19.75
CA ARG A 161 2.05 -4.34 18.61
C ARG A 161 2.07 -2.87 18.21
N HIS A 162 1.48 -1.97 19.00
CA HIS A 162 1.40 -0.52 18.74
C HIS A 162 0.72 -0.18 17.41
N ILE A 163 -0.28 -0.96 16.98
CA ILE A 163 -1.12 -0.68 15.83
C ILE A 163 -2.32 0.15 16.32
N PRO A 164 -2.41 1.45 15.98
CA PRO A 164 -3.39 2.33 16.60
C PRO A 164 -4.78 2.24 15.99
N ILE A 165 -4.87 1.78 14.75
CA ILE A 165 -6.11 1.78 13.95
C ILE A 165 -6.41 0.38 13.42
N ALA A 166 -7.64 -0.05 13.59
CA ALA A 166 -8.21 -1.22 12.93
C ALA A 166 -9.26 -0.81 11.90
N VAL A 167 -9.32 -1.54 10.80
CA VAL A 167 -10.43 -1.52 9.83
C VAL A 167 -11.15 -2.84 9.92
N ILE A 168 -12.45 -2.78 10.19
CA ILE A 168 -13.32 -3.95 10.32
C ILE A 168 -14.24 -3.98 9.11
N ASN A 169 -14.28 -5.10 8.41
CA ASN A 169 -15.16 -5.31 7.27
C ASN A 169 -16.08 -6.51 7.54
N GLU A 170 -17.36 -6.38 7.24
CA GLU A 170 -18.25 -7.53 7.24
C GLU A 170 -17.71 -8.66 6.34
N HIS A 171 -18.01 -9.89 6.67
CA HIS A 171 -17.68 -11.02 5.81
C HIS A 171 -18.75 -11.20 4.74
N LEU A 172 -18.36 -11.07 3.48
CA LEU A 172 -19.22 -11.37 2.35
C LEU A 172 -19.09 -12.85 1.97
N GLN A 173 -20.22 -13.52 1.79
CA GLN A 173 -20.25 -14.88 1.25
C GLN A 173 -20.22 -14.83 -0.27
N GLY A 174 -19.49 -15.75 -0.90
CA GLY A 174 -19.40 -15.88 -2.34
C GLY A 174 -17.97 -16.12 -2.83
N ASP A 175 -17.81 -16.16 -4.13
CA ASP A 175 -16.53 -16.36 -4.78
C ASP A 175 -15.72 -15.07 -4.81
N LEU A 176 -14.42 -15.17 -4.52
CA LEU A 176 -13.49 -14.04 -4.67
C LEU A 176 -12.96 -13.98 -6.10
N ILE A 177 -13.37 -12.94 -6.83
CA ILE A 177 -12.87 -12.67 -8.18
C ILE A 177 -11.95 -11.46 -8.13
N LYS A 178 -10.70 -11.62 -8.60
CA LYS A 178 -9.73 -10.52 -8.70
C LYS A 178 -9.64 -10.03 -10.14
N PHE A 179 -9.84 -8.73 -10.32
CA PHE A 179 -9.67 -8.07 -11.61
C PHE A 179 -8.36 -7.30 -11.62
N TYR A 180 -7.62 -7.43 -12.72
CA TYR A 180 -6.40 -6.66 -12.97
C TYR A 180 -6.62 -5.84 -14.25
N GLY A 181 -6.32 -4.55 -14.18
CA GLY A 181 -6.41 -3.63 -15.32
C GLY A 181 -5.14 -2.82 -15.46
N VAL A 182 -4.78 -2.52 -16.70
CA VAL A 182 -3.71 -1.59 -17.06
C VAL A 182 -4.31 -0.55 -18.00
N GLN A 183 -4.04 0.72 -17.71
CA GLN A 183 -4.44 1.87 -18.55
C GLN A 183 -3.28 2.35 -19.39
#